data_273673a8c6ff285cf4831c09ac97a7ae
#
_entry.id   273673a8c6ff285cf4831c09ac97a7ae
#
_cell.length_a   1.000
_cell.length_b   1.000
_cell.length_c   1.000
_cell.angle_alpha   90.00
_cell.angle_beta   90.00
_cell.angle_gamma   90.00
#
_symmetry.space_group_name_H-M   'P 1'
#
loop_
_entity.id
_entity.type
_entity.pdbx_description
1 polymer ?
#
loop_
_entity_poly.entity_id
_entity_poly.type
_entity_poly.pdbx_seq_one_letter_code
_entity_poly.pdbx_strand_id
1 'polypeptide(L)'
;FKDLKFVRESANADFNSMLNDDNYSANGATSSAREYFYESSFGQFNPNFVVLGPYDLPEEVKYYGGNKSTGGTDLRPDSMIVQACRLADQAGVDFTEFDTDSNKILDNVFVYYAGHNEAEWASEDHIWPHRGNVRGKVYFDGVQVKGYACTSELKGNNGDTQCGIGTFCHE
;
A
#
# COMPACT_ATOMS: atom_id res chain seq x y z
N PHE A 1 4.16 5.08 -10.85
CA PHE A 1 4.89 4.41 -11.94
C PHE A 1 5.23 5.41 -13.03
N LYS A 2 6.12 5.03 -13.94
CA LYS A 2 6.50 5.88 -15.07
C LYS A 2 5.34 6.14 -16.02
N ASP A 3 4.54 5.13 -16.29
CA ASP A 3 3.42 5.11 -17.24
C ASP A 3 2.04 5.28 -16.61
N LEU A 4 1.93 5.22 -15.29
CA LEU A 4 0.67 5.25 -14.57
C LEU A 4 0.79 6.13 -13.32
N LYS A 5 -0.14 7.07 -13.17
CA LYS A 5 -0.18 8.01 -12.04
C LYS A 5 -1.49 7.88 -11.29
N PHE A 6 -1.51 8.32 -10.04
CA PHE A 6 -2.74 8.48 -9.29
C PHE A 6 -3.71 9.38 -10.05
N VAL A 7 -4.97 8.99 -10.07
CA VAL A 7 -6.02 9.76 -10.77
C VAL A 7 -6.33 11.05 -10.01
N ARG A 8 -6.18 11.03 -8.68
CA ARG A 8 -6.49 12.16 -7.82
C ARG A 8 -5.24 12.89 -7.38
N GLU A 9 -5.24 14.22 -7.55
CA GLU A 9 -4.18 15.09 -7.03
C GLU A 9 -4.11 15.05 -5.50
N SER A 10 -5.25 14.81 -4.83
CA SER A 10 -5.39 14.69 -3.37
C SER A 10 -5.13 13.29 -2.81
N ALA A 11 -4.57 12.36 -3.59
CA ALA A 11 -4.45 10.95 -3.21
C ALA A 11 -3.93 10.72 -1.77
N ASN A 12 -2.90 11.46 -1.35
CA ASN A 12 -2.38 11.36 0.02
C ASN A 12 -3.45 11.72 1.06
N ALA A 13 -4.14 12.85 0.89
CA ALA A 13 -5.18 13.29 1.82
C ALA A 13 -6.39 12.34 1.81
N ASP A 14 -6.78 11.85 0.63
CA ASP A 14 -7.91 10.92 0.49
C ASP A 14 -7.62 9.58 1.19
N PHE A 15 -6.41 9.04 1.05
CA PHE A 15 -6.00 7.83 1.77
C PHE A 15 -5.85 8.07 3.27
N ASN A 16 -5.30 9.22 3.68
CA ASN A 16 -5.22 9.55 5.08
C ASN A 16 -6.62 9.60 5.73
N SER A 17 -7.56 10.25 5.07
CA SER A 17 -8.96 10.31 5.51
C SER A 17 -9.58 8.91 5.62
N MET A 18 -9.43 8.08 4.59
CA MET A 18 -9.94 6.70 4.56
C MET A 18 -9.36 5.83 5.68
N LEU A 19 -8.10 6.05 6.04
CA LEU A 19 -7.43 5.22 7.05
C LEU A 19 -7.65 5.72 8.48
N ASN A 20 -7.78 7.05 8.70
CA ASN A 20 -7.67 7.62 10.03
C ASN A 20 -8.87 8.44 10.52
N ASP A 21 -9.71 9.01 9.62
CA ASP A 21 -10.75 9.94 10.05
C ASP A 21 -11.88 9.25 10.81
N ASP A 22 -12.38 9.91 11.86
CA ASP A 22 -13.58 9.46 12.54
C ASP A 22 -14.81 9.65 11.65
N ASN A 23 -15.69 8.65 11.64
CA ASN A 23 -16.92 8.65 10.85
C ASN A 23 -16.70 8.77 9.33
N TYR A 24 -15.59 8.24 8.82
CA TYR A 24 -15.35 8.19 7.37
C TYR A 24 -16.47 7.48 6.64
N SER A 25 -17.04 8.13 5.62
CA SER A 25 -18.23 7.64 4.90
C SER A 25 -18.16 7.82 3.37
N ALA A 26 -17.00 8.16 2.82
CA ALA A 26 -16.86 8.30 1.36
C ALA A 26 -16.95 6.94 0.66
N ASN A 27 -17.43 6.93 -0.59
CA ASN A 27 -17.55 5.75 -1.44
C ASN A 27 -18.36 4.58 -0.82
N GLY A 28 -19.34 4.90 0.06
CA GLY A 28 -20.18 3.91 0.73
C GLY A 28 -19.51 3.23 1.94
N ALA A 29 -18.41 3.73 2.42
CA ALA A 29 -17.80 3.28 3.67
C ALA A 29 -18.69 3.63 4.87
N THR A 30 -18.59 2.83 5.90
CA THR A 30 -19.30 3.04 7.19
C THR A 30 -18.35 3.44 8.31
N SER A 31 -17.05 3.33 8.08
CA SER A 31 -15.97 3.67 9.01
C SER A 31 -14.63 3.80 8.30
N SER A 32 -13.63 4.39 8.97
CA SER A 32 -12.23 4.30 8.55
C SER A 32 -11.61 2.96 8.91
N ALA A 33 -10.39 2.70 8.41
CA ALA A 33 -9.65 1.51 8.80
C ALA A 33 -9.31 1.52 10.31
N ARG A 34 -8.96 2.70 10.86
CA ARG A 34 -8.70 2.86 12.30
C ARG A 34 -9.92 2.47 13.14
N GLU A 35 -11.10 2.98 12.80
CA GLU A 35 -12.33 2.65 13.50
C GLU A 35 -12.66 1.15 13.39
N TYR A 36 -12.48 0.56 12.21
CA TYR A 36 -12.67 -0.87 12.01
C TYR A 36 -11.79 -1.72 12.93
N PHE A 37 -10.49 -1.40 13.03
CA PHE A 37 -9.58 -2.14 13.93
C PHE A 37 -9.90 -1.87 15.40
N TYR A 38 -10.28 -0.64 15.77
CA TYR A 38 -10.67 -0.30 17.12
C TYR A 38 -11.91 -1.11 17.56
N GLU A 39 -12.96 -1.11 16.76
CA GLU A 39 -14.19 -1.85 17.03
C GLU A 39 -13.97 -3.37 17.03
N SER A 40 -13.28 -3.89 16.03
CA SER A 40 -13.00 -5.33 15.89
C SER A 40 -12.14 -5.88 17.03
N SER A 41 -11.31 -5.05 17.64
CA SER A 41 -10.48 -5.41 18.79
C SER A 41 -11.13 -5.11 20.14
N PHE A 42 -12.40 -4.73 20.16
CA PHE A 42 -13.08 -4.27 21.38
C PHE A 42 -12.35 -3.11 22.09
N GLY A 43 -11.85 -2.16 21.32
CA GLY A 43 -11.14 -0.97 21.79
C GLY A 43 -9.68 -1.20 22.23
N GLN A 44 -9.12 -2.39 21.99
CA GLN A 44 -7.75 -2.71 22.40
C GLN A 44 -6.69 -2.27 21.40
N PHE A 45 -7.04 -2.16 20.11
CA PHE A 45 -6.13 -1.75 19.05
C PHE A 45 -6.64 -0.48 18.37
N ASN A 46 -5.93 0.62 18.59
CA ASN A 46 -6.24 1.93 17.98
C ASN A 46 -5.03 2.42 17.18
N PRO A 47 -4.86 1.94 15.94
CA PRO A 47 -3.71 2.30 15.13
C PRO A 47 -3.78 3.75 14.63
N ASN A 48 -2.61 4.34 14.39
CA ASN A 48 -2.46 5.58 13.64
C ASN A 48 -1.67 5.27 12.37
N PHE A 49 -2.28 5.46 11.22
CA PHE A 49 -1.65 5.19 9.94
C PHE A 49 -0.97 6.44 9.40
N VAL A 50 0.33 6.41 9.21
CA VAL A 50 1.09 7.51 8.59
C VAL A 50 1.07 7.32 7.09
N VAL A 51 0.45 8.26 6.37
CA VAL A 51 0.32 8.22 4.91
C VAL A 51 1.38 9.09 4.27
N LEU A 52 2.24 8.48 3.48
CA LEU A 52 3.40 9.10 2.84
C LEU A 52 3.24 9.14 1.31
N GLY A 53 3.94 10.05 0.66
CA GLY A 53 3.93 10.20 -0.79
C GLY A 53 2.83 11.16 -1.29
N PRO A 54 2.39 11.03 -2.56
CA PRO A 54 2.75 9.97 -3.51
C PRO A 54 4.20 10.04 -3.99
N TYR A 55 4.76 8.88 -4.36
CA TYR A 55 6.11 8.76 -4.91
C TYR A 55 6.09 8.26 -6.34
N ASP A 56 6.94 8.83 -7.19
CA ASP A 56 7.09 8.42 -8.60
C ASP A 56 8.15 7.33 -8.73
N LEU A 57 7.70 6.12 -9.00
CA LEU A 57 8.60 4.99 -9.27
C LEU A 57 9.17 5.06 -10.70
N PRO A 58 10.45 4.63 -10.89
CA PRO A 58 11.17 4.84 -12.14
C PRO A 58 10.74 3.92 -13.29
N GLU A 59 10.08 2.79 -12.98
CA GLU A 59 9.70 1.79 -13.96
C GLU A 59 8.19 1.82 -14.26
N GLU A 60 7.79 1.18 -15.36
CA GLU A 60 6.38 0.98 -15.74
C GLU A 60 5.70 -0.03 -14.82
N VAL A 61 4.36 0.01 -14.72
CA VAL A 61 3.59 -0.92 -13.88
C VAL A 61 3.90 -2.38 -14.22
N LYS A 62 4.03 -2.69 -15.50
CA LYS A 62 4.39 -4.03 -16.01
C LYS A 62 5.73 -4.57 -15.48
N TYR A 63 6.69 -3.71 -15.19
CA TYR A 63 7.97 -4.13 -14.61
C TYR A 63 7.77 -4.79 -13.24
N TYR A 64 6.83 -4.30 -12.46
CA TYR A 64 6.52 -4.79 -11.11
C TYR A 64 5.48 -5.92 -11.13
N GLY A 65 4.36 -5.69 -11.83
CA GLY A 65 3.23 -6.60 -11.93
C GLY A 65 3.47 -7.72 -12.94
N GLY A 66 3.58 -7.44 -14.20
CA GLY A 66 3.63 -8.39 -15.32
C GLY A 66 3.92 -9.84 -14.98
N ASN A 67 3.04 -10.73 -15.36
CA ASN A 67 3.06 -12.12 -14.91
C ASN A 67 4.26 -12.93 -15.41
N LYS A 68 4.73 -13.86 -14.59
CA LYS A 68 5.71 -14.88 -14.99
C LYS A 68 5.08 -15.84 -15.99
N SER A 69 5.83 -16.24 -17.01
CA SER A 69 5.39 -17.17 -18.04
C SER A 69 4.94 -18.55 -17.54
N THR A 70 5.22 -18.88 -16.28
CA THR A 70 4.97 -20.18 -15.67
C THR A 70 3.81 -20.19 -14.65
N GLY A 71 2.99 -19.12 -14.64
CA GLY A 71 1.75 -19.12 -13.85
C GLY A 71 1.54 -17.91 -12.96
N GLY A 72 0.88 -16.91 -13.47
CA GLY A 72 0.02 -15.95 -12.77
C GLY A 72 0.54 -15.27 -11.50
N THR A 73 1.85 -15.11 -11.34
CA THR A 73 2.42 -14.38 -10.21
C THR A 73 3.24 -13.21 -10.70
N ASP A 74 3.06 -12.08 -10.06
CA ASP A 74 3.78 -10.84 -10.34
C ASP A 74 5.29 -11.03 -10.38
N LEU A 75 5.95 -10.30 -11.27
CA LEU A 75 7.39 -10.42 -11.47
C LEU A 75 8.20 -9.87 -10.30
N ARG A 76 7.90 -8.64 -9.87
CA ARG A 76 8.73 -7.88 -8.93
C ARG A 76 7.93 -6.98 -8.00
N PRO A 77 6.85 -7.45 -7.36
CA PRO A 77 6.03 -6.59 -6.50
C PRO A 77 6.81 -6.08 -5.29
N ASP A 78 7.70 -6.90 -4.72
CA ASP A 78 8.58 -6.51 -3.63
C ASP A 78 9.57 -5.39 -4.02
N SER A 79 9.98 -5.31 -5.29
CA SER A 79 10.80 -4.20 -5.77
C SER A 79 10.06 -2.86 -5.76
N MET A 80 8.74 -2.86 -5.99
CA MET A 80 7.89 -1.68 -5.82
C MET A 80 7.97 -1.17 -4.39
N ILE A 81 7.80 -2.06 -3.42
CA ILE A 81 7.85 -1.72 -1.99
C ILE A 81 9.20 -1.12 -1.61
N VAL A 82 10.30 -1.80 -1.99
CA VAL A 82 11.66 -1.32 -1.68
C VAL A 82 11.94 0.04 -2.29
N GLN A 83 11.48 0.29 -3.51
CA GLN A 83 11.68 1.58 -4.16
C GLN A 83 10.81 2.68 -3.53
N ALA A 84 9.58 2.38 -3.14
CA ALA A 84 8.73 3.32 -2.40
C ALA A 84 9.36 3.69 -1.05
N CYS A 85 9.83 2.71 -0.28
CA CYS A 85 10.54 2.95 0.99
C CYS A 85 11.82 3.79 0.78
N ARG A 86 12.59 3.52 -0.28
CA ARG A 86 13.79 4.31 -0.60
C ARG A 86 13.46 5.76 -0.91
N LEU A 87 12.37 6.03 -1.61
CA LEU A 87 11.94 7.39 -1.90
C LEU A 87 11.43 8.10 -0.64
N ALA A 88 10.79 7.37 0.27
CA ALA A 88 10.40 7.89 1.59
C ALA A 88 11.63 8.26 2.43
N ASP A 89 12.63 7.39 2.50
CA ASP A 89 13.91 7.63 3.15
C ASP A 89 14.63 8.87 2.58
N GLN A 90 14.71 8.98 1.26
CA GLN A 90 15.26 10.15 0.58
C GLN A 90 14.47 11.44 0.85
N ALA A 91 13.20 11.34 1.15
CA ALA A 91 12.34 12.46 1.56
C ALA A 91 12.48 12.82 3.05
N GLY A 92 13.32 12.10 3.80
CA GLY A 92 13.64 12.35 5.21
C GLY A 92 12.72 11.63 6.20
N VAL A 93 12.06 10.57 5.79
CA VAL A 93 11.28 9.72 6.69
C VAL A 93 12.23 8.89 7.54
N ASP A 94 12.09 8.96 8.85
CA ASP A 94 12.83 8.15 9.82
C ASP A 94 12.11 6.82 10.05
N PHE A 95 12.66 5.73 9.54
CA PHE A 95 12.06 4.40 9.66
C PHE A 95 12.09 3.84 11.08
N THR A 96 12.88 4.39 11.98
CA THR A 96 12.90 3.97 13.40
C THR A 96 11.58 4.29 14.11
N GLU A 97 10.81 5.28 13.63
CA GLU A 97 9.50 5.62 14.18
C GLU A 97 8.44 4.52 13.97
N PHE A 98 8.68 3.59 13.03
CA PHE A 98 7.78 2.50 12.66
C PHE A 98 8.27 1.12 13.13
N ASP A 99 9.19 1.07 14.07
CA ASP A 99 9.67 -0.10 14.81
C ASP A 99 9.30 0.07 16.29
N THR A 100 8.01 -0.07 16.60
CA THR A 100 7.47 0.31 17.91
C THR A 100 7.88 -0.64 19.03
N ASP A 101 8.24 -1.87 18.72
CA ASP A 101 8.72 -2.87 19.69
C ASP A 101 10.25 -2.98 19.75
N SER A 102 10.95 -2.16 18.96
CA SER A 102 12.43 -2.08 18.91
C SER A 102 13.11 -3.39 18.51
N ASN A 103 12.45 -4.20 17.69
CA ASN A 103 13.00 -5.47 17.20
C ASN A 103 13.82 -5.34 15.91
N LYS A 104 13.96 -4.12 15.39
CA LYS A 104 14.65 -3.74 14.14
C LYS A 104 13.99 -4.30 12.87
N ILE A 105 12.71 -4.54 12.94
CA ILE A 105 11.88 -4.91 11.80
C ILE A 105 10.74 -3.89 11.71
N LEU A 106 10.49 -3.35 10.53
CA LEU A 106 9.37 -2.46 10.28
C LEU A 106 8.07 -3.17 10.64
N ASP A 107 7.25 -2.59 11.52
CA ASP A 107 6.03 -3.19 12.04
C ASP A 107 5.06 -3.53 10.90
N ASN A 108 4.84 -2.57 10.01
CA ASN A 108 4.02 -2.79 8.82
C ASN A 108 4.35 -1.76 7.73
N VAL A 109 4.25 -2.19 6.48
CA VAL A 109 4.23 -1.32 5.32
C VAL A 109 3.14 -1.76 4.36
N PHE A 110 2.27 -0.82 4.01
CA PHE A 110 1.22 -1.03 3.03
C PHE A 110 1.40 -0.04 1.88
N VAL A 111 1.36 -0.52 0.63
CA VAL A 111 1.49 0.34 -0.55
C VAL A 111 0.20 0.35 -1.34
N TYR A 112 -0.42 1.53 -1.46
CA TYR A 112 -1.42 1.79 -2.48
C TYR A 112 -0.69 2.19 -3.76
N TYR A 113 -0.90 1.44 -4.82
CA TYR A 113 -0.32 1.76 -6.13
C TYR A 113 -1.38 2.35 -7.06
N ALA A 114 -0.94 3.24 -7.97
CA ALA A 114 -1.80 3.94 -8.90
C ALA A 114 -2.56 2.97 -9.83
N GLY A 115 -3.78 3.33 -10.17
CA GLY A 115 -4.65 2.63 -11.12
C GLY A 115 -5.41 1.45 -10.52
N HIS A 116 -5.74 0.49 -11.38
CA HIS A 116 -6.52 -0.71 -11.08
C HIS A 116 -5.64 -1.92 -10.76
N ASN A 117 -6.25 -3.04 -10.36
CA ASN A 117 -5.53 -4.27 -10.02
C ASN A 117 -6.00 -5.47 -10.87
N GLU A 118 -5.12 -6.47 -11.01
CA GLU A 118 -5.40 -7.69 -11.76
C GLU A 118 -6.53 -8.53 -11.13
N ALA A 119 -6.65 -8.56 -9.82
CA ALA A 119 -7.68 -9.34 -9.12
C ALA A 119 -9.11 -8.87 -9.44
N GLU A 120 -9.27 -7.61 -9.83
CA GLU A 120 -10.54 -7.02 -10.25
C GLU A 120 -10.62 -6.83 -11.79
N TRP A 121 -9.94 -7.69 -12.54
CA TRP A 121 -10.00 -7.78 -14.00
C TRP A 121 -9.27 -6.68 -14.78
N ALA A 122 -8.31 -5.99 -14.21
CA ALA A 122 -7.34 -5.23 -15.01
C ALA A 122 -6.40 -6.21 -15.77
N SER A 123 -5.56 -5.68 -16.65
CA SER A 123 -4.66 -6.52 -17.43
C SER A 123 -3.61 -7.22 -16.56
N GLU A 124 -3.07 -8.34 -17.05
CA GLU A 124 -1.98 -9.10 -16.42
C GLU A 124 -0.66 -8.31 -16.23
N ASP A 125 -0.59 -7.10 -16.74
CA ASP A 125 0.53 -6.18 -16.53
C ASP A 125 0.42 -5.43 -15.18
N HIS A 126 -0.78 -5.44 -14.55
CA HIS A 126 -1.01 -4.82 -13.24
C HIS A 126 -0.65 -5.78 -12.11
N ILE A 127 -0.55 -5.23 -10.91
CA ILE A 127 -0.19 -5.98 -9.72
C ILE A 127 -1.45 -6.60 -9.11
N TRP A 128 -1.35 -7.85 -8.66
CA TRP A 128 -2.37 -8.50 -7.85
C TRP A 128 -2.26 -7.99 -6.39
N PRO A 129 -3.33 -7.53 -5.74
CA PRO A 129 -3.33 -7.19 -4.31
C PRO A 129 -2.91 -8.41 -3.49
N HIS A 130 -1.95 -8.22 -2.60
CA HIS A 130 -1.45 -9.34 -1.80
C HIS A 130 -0.60 -8.88 -0.62
N ARG A 131 -0.41 -9.79 0.32
CA ARG A 131 0.62 -9.73 1.36
C ARG A 131 1.82 -10.58 0.94
N GLY A 132 3.02 -10.06 1.18
CA GLY A 132 4.25 -10.74 0.81
C GLY A 132 5.45 -10.40 1.68
N ASN A 133 6.61 -10.89 1.27
CA ASN A 133 7.89 -10.54 1.91
C ASN A 133 8.86 -10.00 0.86
N VAL A 134 9.65 -9.01 1.27
CA VAL A 134 10.76 -8.48 0.48
C VAL A 134 11.84 -9.53 0.34
N ARG A 135 12.31 -9.77 -0.88
CA ARG A 135 13.41 -10.67 -1.15
C ARG A 135 14.75 -10.05 -0.70
N GLY A 136 15.51 -10.81 0.05
CA GLY A 136 16.77 -10.35 0.63
C GLY A 136 16.58 -9.55 1.91
N LYS A 137 17.65 -8.85 2.29
CA LYS A 137 17.67 -8.00 3.49
C LYS A 137 17.81 -6.54 3.07
N VAL A 138 16.79 -5.75 3.28
CA VAL A 138 16.75 -4.32 2.98
C VAL A 138 16.54 -3.56 4.28
N TYR A 139 17.34 -2.54 4.51
CA TYR A 139 17.31 -1.72 5.72
C TYR A 139 17.24 -0.24 5.37
N PHE A 140 16.46 0.51 6.15
CA PHE A 140 16.47 1.96 6.22
C PHE A 140 16.60 2.34 7.69
N ASP A 141 17.48 3.26 8.04
CA ASP A 141 17.80 3.69 9.42
C ASP A 141 18.09 2.53 10.40
N GLY A 142 18.56 1.40 9.88
CA GLY A 142 18.82 0.20 10.68
C GLY A 142 17.62 -0.70 10.94
N VAL A 143 16.44 -0.34 10.42
CA VAL A 143 15.20 -1.13 10.49
C VAL A 143 15.02 -1.93 9.21
N GLN A 144 14.73 -3.21 9.32
CA GLN A 144 14.54 -4.11 8.18
C GLN A 144 13.12 -4.03 7.64
N VAL A 145 12.96 -3.76 6.34
CA VAL A 145 11.70 -3.96 5.62
C VAL A 145 11.60 -5.44 5.26
N LYS A 146 10.69 -6.16 5.92
CA LYS A 146 10.53 -7.61 5.76
C LYS A 146 9.18 -7.99 5.15
N GLY A 147 8.10 -7.76 5.87
CA GLY A 147 6.74 -7.98 5.40
C GLY A 147 6.17 -6.76 4.72
N TYR A 148 5.24 -6.95 3.80
CA TYR A 148 4.47 -5.87 3.19
C TYR A 148 3.10 -6.35 2.75
N ALA A 149 2.20 -5.41 2.51
CA ALA A 149 0.97 -5.64 1.76
C ALA A 149 0.76 -4.52 0.74
N CYS A 150 -0.05 -4.76 -0.28
CA CYS A 150 -0.36 -3.76 -1.29
C CYS A 150 -1.72 -3.96 -1.93
N THR A 151 -2.30 -2.86 -2.42
CA THR A 151 -3.50 -2.86 -3.27
C THR A 151 -3.51 -1.66 -4.20
N SER A 152 -4.44 -1.65 -5.16
CA SER A 152 -4.63 -0.55 -6.10
C SER A 152 -5.30 0.66 -5.47
N GLU A 153 -5.09 1.83 -6.10
CA GLU A 153 -5.85 3.05 -5.84
C GLU A 153 -7.33 2.89 -6.15
N LEU A 154 -7.64 2.26 -7.28
CA LEU A 154 -8.97 2.22 -7.86
C LEU A 154 -9.63 0.86 -7.69
N LYS A 155 -10.94 0.88 -7.48
CA LYS A 155 -11.82 -0.28 -7.44
C LYS A 155 -12.19 -0.73 -8.86
N GLY A 156 -12.34 -2.03 -9.05
CA GLY A 156 -12.73 -2.60 -10.34
C GLY A 156 -11.64 -2.51 -11.40
N ASN A 157 -12.03 -2.51 -12.67
CA ASN A 157 -11.14 -2.44 -13.83
C ASN A 157 -11.41 -1.23 -14.75
N ASN A 158 -12.28 -0.33 -14.32
CA ASN A 158 -12.62 0.90 -15.04
C ASN A 158 -13.14 1.97 -14.07
N GLY A 159 -13.17 3.21 -14.56
CA GLY A 159 -13.61 4.36 -13.77
C GLY A 159 -12.53 4.87 -12.80
N ASP A 160 -12.93 5.74 -11.91
CA ASP A 160 -12.06 6.49 -11.00
C ASP A 160 -12.47 6.37 -9.51
N THR A 161 -13.29 5.38 -9.19
CA THR A 161 -13.73 5.14 -7.82
C THR A 161 -12.57 4.62 -6.99
N GLN A 162 -12.22 5.34 -5.93
CA GLN A 162 -11.19 4.91 -4.99
C GLN A 162 -11.56 3.57 -4.34
N CYS A 163 -10.57 2.72 -4.09
CA CYS A 163 -10.75 1.49 -3.32
C CYS A 163 -11.24 1.80 -1.90
N GLY A 164 -11.89 0.83 -1.29
CA GLY A 164 -12.30 0.92 0.12
C GLY A 164 -11.27 0.29 1.07
N ILE A 165 -11.58 0.34 2.37
CA ILE A 165 -10.73 -0.29 3.41
C ILE A 165 -10.72 -1.82 3.36
N GLY A 166 -11.61 -2.45 2.58
CA GLY A 166 -11.80 -3.91 2.61
C GLY A 166 -10.53 -4.69 2.32
N THR A 167 -9.84 -4.41 1.21
CA THR A 167 -8.59 -5.09 0.86
C THR A 167 -7.48 -4.73 1.86
N PHE A 168 -7.40 -3.47 2.30
CA PHE A 168 -6.43 -3.05 3.32
C PHE A 168 -6.56 -3.86 4.61
N CYS A 169 -7.78 -4.06 5.09
CA CYS A 169 -8.04 -4.81 6.32
C CYS A 169 -7.93 -6.33 6.12
N HIS A 170 -8.00 -6.81 4.87
CA HIS A 170 -7.87 -8.23 4.53
C HIS A 170 -6.40 -8.69 4.51
N GLU A 171 -5.51 -7.91 3.88
CA GLU A 171 -4.09 -8.21 3.72
C GLU A 171 -3.29 -7.90 5.01
#